data_60b6ee04c9132c41916b20abb3e9d5cf
#
_entry.id   60b6ee04c9132c41916b20abb3e9d5cf
#
_cell.length_a   1.000
_cell.length_b   1.000
_cell.length_c   1.000
_cell.angle_alpha   90.00
_cell.angle_beta   90.00
_cell.angle_gamma   90.00
#
_symmetry.space_group_name_H-M   'P 1'
#
loop_
_entity.id
_entity.type
_entity.pdbx_description
1 polymer ?
#
loop_
_entity_poly.entity_id
_entity_poly.type
_entity_poly.pdbx_seq_one_letter_code
_entity_poly.pdbx_strand_id
1 'polypeptide(L)'
;MNALGEIEIHIEGKVGAQRLTPALVDIEEIRELLREAADLLFPTEKRSQRPVISYEISEGSVRHRFRTLMQTVIGFGAVIAQVGNEGHIDFLHEKTAAAIESLQRVAREKDYVVTLLANQQSLRIDGTTRYERQEQVWVEAEFYLYGELTNAGGKSNPNIHLDTKEYGTLRIAVDKDYLKHGDKNLLYKRFGVRAVGRQNLKTFEMDPNSLRFLELLEHDVAYSQPYLDALLQRAAPAWAGVTDPDAWLEELRGGDHA
;
A
#
# COMPACT_ATOMS: atom_id res chain seq x y z
N MET A 1 11.97 -24.82 14.96
CA MET A 1 11.84 -23.52 15.66
C MET A 1 12.30 -22.44 14.68
N ASN A 2 11.47 -21.45 14.40
CA ASN A 2 11.90 -20.34 13.56
C ASN A 2 12.91 -19.50 14.35
N ALA A 3 14.05 -19.20 13.75
CA ALA A 3 15.06 -18.34 14.37
C ALA A 3 14.47 -16.94 14.63
N LEU A 4 14.76 -16.37 15.79
CA LEU A 4 14.40 -15.00 16.15
C LEU A 4 15.55 -14.06 15.78
N GLY A 5 15.19 -12.90 15.28
CA GLY A 5 16.09 -11.79 15.05
C GLY A 5 15.70 -10.58 15.88
N GLU A 6 16.55 -9.58 15.89
CA GLU A 6 16.38 -8.35 16.65
C GLU A 6 16.52 -7.14 15.73
N ILE A 7 15.65 -6.16 15.92
CA ILE A 7 15.82 -4.79 15.42
C ILE A 7 15.94 -3.85 16.61
N GLU A 8 16.69 -2.78 16.44
CA GLU A 8 16.84 -1.73 17.45
C GLU A 8 16.47 -0.38 16.85
N ILE A 9 15.68 0.39 17.60
CA ILE A 9 15.47 1.81 17.37
C ILE A 9 16.18 2.55 18.49
N HIS A 10 17.28 3.17 18.15
CA HIS A 10 18.11 3.92 19.09
C HIS A 10 17.84 5.41 18.96
N ILE A 11 17.48 6.08 20.04
CA ILE A 11 17.18 7.50 20.07
C ILE A 11 18.21 8.21 20.95
N GLU A 12 18.91 9.18 20.39
CA GLU A 12 19.85 10.04 21.07
C GLU A 12 19.38 11.49 21.01
N GLY A 13 19.61 12.22 22.09
CA GLY A 13 19.21 13.61 22.15
C GLY A 13 19.38 14.19 23.56
N LYS A 14 18.71 15.31 23.80
CA LYS A 14 18.71 16.00 25.08
C LYS A 14 17.31 16.46 25.43
N VAL A 15 16.99 16.47 26.74
CA VAL A 15 15.82 17.14 27.28
C VAL A 15 16.34 18.25 28.19
N GLY A 16 16.26 19.49 27.74
CA GLY A 16 16.93 20.62 28.37
C GLY A 16 18.45 20.45 28.32
N ALA A 17 19.11 20.47 29.50
CA ALA A 17 20.57 20.27 29.60
C ALA A 17 20.99 18.80 29.78
N GLN A 18 20.04 17.89 29.96
CA GLN A 18 20.31 16.48 30.27
C GLN A 18 20.27 15.62 29.01
N ARG A 19 21.19 14.62 28.96
CA ARG A 19 21.12 13.59 27.92
C ARG A 19 19.83 12.79 28.07
N LEU A 20 19.20 12.47 26.96
CA LEU A 20 18.00 11.65 26.91
C LEU A 20 18.29 10.25 27.49
N THR A 21 17.46 9.84 28.43
CA THR A 21 17.48 8.51 29.06
C THR A 21 16.06 7.93 29.07
N PRO A 22 15.86 6.62 29.25
CA PRO A 22 14.54 6.02 29.30
C PRO A 22 13.58 6.65 30.33
N ALA A 23 14.12 7.16 31.44
CA ALA A 23 13.33 7.84 32.48
C ALA A 23 12.80 9.24 32.06
N LEU A 24 13.32 9.81 30.98
CA LEU A 24 12.94 11.13 30.46
C LEU A 24 12.07 11.04 29.18
N VAL A 25 11.77 9.83 28.71
CA VAL A 25 10.88 9.61 27.55
C VAL A 25 9.45 9.58 28.02
N ASP A 26 8.59 10.38 27.39
CA ASP A 26 7.15 10.36 27.67
C ASP A 26 6.49 9.06 27.22
N ILE A 27 5.50 8.60 27.99
CA ILE A 27 4.78 7.35 27.68
C ILE A 27 4.06 7.40 26.33
N GLU A 28 3.61 8.59 25.91
CA GLU A 28 2.98 8.77 24.60
C GLU A 28 3.99 8.59 23.46
N GLU A 29 5.23 9.06 23.65
CA GLU A 29 6.31 8.82 22.68
C GLU A 29 6.60 7.32 22.53
N ILE A 30 6.63 6.59 23.66
CA ILE A 30 6.82 5.14 23.65
C ILE A 30 5.64 4.46 22.90
N ARG A 31 4.41 4.89 23.15
CA ARG A 31 3.23 4.34 22.49
C ARG A 31 3.26 4.55 20.97
N GLU A 32 3.62 5.76 20.53
CA GLU A 32 3.78 6.07 19.11
C GLU A 32 4.88 5.23 18.48
N LEU A 33 6.04 5.15 19.11
CA LEU A 33 7.16 4.33 18.64
C LEU A 33 6.81 2.84 18.51
N LEU A 34 6.06 2.29 19.46
CA LEU A 34 5.62 0.89 19.41
C LEU A 34 4.68 0.64 18.22
N ARG A 35 3.82 1.61 17.88
CA ARG A 35 2.95 1.56 16.70
C ARG A 35 3.78 1.62 15.42
N GLU A 36 4.72 2.58 15.34
CA GLU A 36 5.60 2.74 14.19
C GLU A 36 6.47 1.51 13.95
N ALA A 37 7.03 0.91 15.01
CA ALA A 37 7.77 -0.34 14.91
C ALA A 37 6.92 -1.49 14.32
N ALA A 38 5.64 -1.55 14.65
CA ALA A 38 4.74 -2.53 14.07
C ALA A 38 4.47 -2.26 12.58
N ASP A 39 4.27 -1.00 12.19
CA ASP A 39 4.03 -0.58 10.81
C ASP A 39 5.28 -0.68 9.93
N LEU A 40 6.47 -0.52 10.51
CA LEU A 40 7.75 -0.77 9.85
C LEU A 40 7.96 -2.26 9.52
N LEU A 41 7.58 -3.15 10.44
CA LEU A 41 7.85 -4.58 10.32
C LEU A 41 6.76 -5.36 9.59
N PHE A 42 5.50 -4.96 9.77
CA PHE A 42 4.32 -5.69 9.30
C PHE A 42 3.26 -4.72 8.75
N PRO A 43 3.56 -3.98 7.66
CA PRO A 43 2.68 -2.94 7.15
C PRO A 43 1.35 -3.48 6.60
N THR A 44 1.33 -4.72 6.10
CA THR A 44 0.17 -5.33 5.44
C THR A 44 -0.60 -6.29 6.34
N GLU A 45 0.04 -6.84 7.37
CA GLU A 45 -0.55 -7.90 8.18
C GLU A 45 -1.46 -7.34 9.28
N LYS A 46 -2.60 -8.00 9.47
CA LYS A 46 -3.45 -7.75 10.63
C LYS A 46 -2.79 -8.30 11.91
N ARG A 47 -3.02 -7.62 13.03
CA ARG A 47 -2.46 -8.03 14.34
C ARG A 47 -2.67 -9.52 14.68
N SER A 48 -3.79 -10.08 14.28
CA SER A 48 -4.14 -11.49 14.53
C SER A 48 -3.39 -12.49 13.64
N GLN A 49 -2.76 -12.02 12.57
CA GLN A 49 -2.09 -12.84 11.54
C GLN A 49 -0.57 -12.66 11.53
N ARG A 50 -0.06 -11.58 12.12
CA ARG A 50 1.37 -11.33 12.18
C ARG A 50 2.05 -12.09 13.33
N PRO A 51 3.35 -12.39 13.21
CA PRO A 51 4.14 -12.94 14.31
C PRO A 51 4.17 -11.99 15.53
N VAL A 52 4.43 -12.59 16.70
CA VAL A 52 4.61 -11.82 17.93
C VAL A 52 5.87 -10.95 17.79
N ILE A 53 5.75 -9.70 18.21
CA ILE A 53 6.87 -8.79 18.40
C ILE A 53 7.05 -8.64 19.92
N SER A 54 8.16 -9.10 20.48
CA SER A 54 8.52 -8.81 21.86
C SER A 54 9.30 -7.49 21.93
N TYR A 55 9.19 -6.80 23.04
CA TYR A 55 9.77 -5.48 23.24
C TYR A 55 10.58 -5.42 24.53
N GLU A 56 11.72 -4.73 24.48
CA GLU A 56 12.58 -4.46 25.60
C GLU A 56 13.19 -3.06 25.45
N ILE A 57 13.33 -2.32 26.54
CA ILE A 57 14.07 -1.06 26.61
C ILE A 57 15.29 -1.23 27.51
N SER A 58 16.45 -0.74 27.09
CA SER A 58 17.70 -0.86 27.84
C SER A 58 18.06 0.45 28.53
N GLU A 59 18.65 0.33 29.73
CA GLU A 59 19.18 1.47 30.48
C GLU A 59 20.41 2.10 29.81
N GLY A 60 20.67 3.36 30.11
CA GLY A 60 21.87 4.12 29.71
C GLY A 60 21.69 4.95 28.43
N SER A 61 21.03 4.46 27.40
CA SER A 61 20.58 5.18 26.23
C SER A 61 19.20 4.66 25.82
N VAL A 62 18.42 5.47 25.11
CA VAL A 62 17.06 5.07 24.72
C VAL A 62 17.16 4.09 23.56
N ARG A 63 17.29 2.81 23.87
CA ARG A 63 17.37 1.70 22.93
C ARG A 63 16.14 0.83 23.05
N HIS A 64 15.29 0.92 22.06
CA HIS A 64 14.07 0.12 21.93
C HIS A 64 14.39 -1.11 21.08
N ARG A 65 14.36 -2.30 21.68
CA ARG A 65 14.66 -3.56 21.01
C ARG A 65 13.38 -4.33 20.75
N PHE A 66 13.26 -4.82 19.52
CA PHE A 66 12.13 -5.59 19.07
C PHE A 66 12.61 -6.92 18.52
N ARG A 67 12.09 -8.03 19.03
CA ARG A 67 12.43 -9.38 18.55
C ARG A 67 11.24 -9.99 17.86
N THR A 68 11.50 -10.52 16.67
CA THR A 68 10.50 -11.22 15.84
C THR A 68 11.20 -12.25 14.97
N LEU A 69 10.53 -12.77 13.94
CA LEU A 69 11.11 -13.75 13.02
C LEU A 69 12.35 -13.18 12.32
N MET A 70 13.42 -13.97 12.23
CA MET A 70 14.67 -13.60 11.56
C MET A 70 14.45 -13.15 10.11
N GLN A 71 13.53 -13.80 9.39
CA GLN A 71 13.21 -13.43 8.00
C GLN A 71 12.65 -12.01 7.90
N THR A 72 11.79 -11.59 8.83
CA THR A 72 11.28 -10.21 8.89
C THR A 72 12.41 -9.22 9.18
N VAL A 73 13.33 -9.56 10.09
CA VAL A 73 14.49 -8.71 10.42
C VAL A 73 15.41 -8.54 9.21
N ILE A 74 15.66 -9.60 8.45
CA ILE A 74 16.46 -9.54 7.22
C ILE A 74 15.78 -8.67 6.17
N GLY A 75 14.46 -8.85 5.96
CA GLY A 75 13.67 -8.03 5.03
C GLY A 75 13.69 -6.56 5.41
N PHE A 76 13.50 -6.25 6.68
CA PHE A 76 13.57 -4.86 7.17
C PHE A 76 14.99 -4.27 7.04
N GLY A 77 16.04 -5.07 7.28
CA GLY A 77 17.43 -4.66 7.02
C GLY A 77 17.66 -4.25 5.56
N ALA A 78 17.11 -5.01 4.60
CA ALA A 78 17.19 -4.64 3.18
C ALA A 78 16.45 -3.33 2.89
N VAL A 79 15.28 -3.13 3.49
CA VAL A 79 14.49 -1.89 3.34
C VAL A 79 15.26 -0.67 3.83
N ILE A 80 15.83 -0.70 5.04
CA ILE A 80 16.57 0.45 5.59
C ILE A 80 17.87 0.72 4.81
N ALA A 81 18.53 -0.33 4.29
CA ALA A 81 19.69 -0.18 3.42
C ALA A 81 19.32 0.51 2.11
N GLN A 82 18.19 0.13 1.50
CA GLN A 82 17.69 0.75 0.28
C GLN A 82 17.33 2.22 0.50
N VAL A 83 16.60 2.55 1.57
CA VAL A 83 16.30 3.95 1.94
C VAL A 83 17.58 4.78 2.08
N GLY A 84 18.59 4.24 2.76
CA GLY A 84 19.89 4.92 2.93
C GLY A 84 20.64 5.16 1.62
N ASN A 85 20.52 4.25 0.65
CA ASN A 85 21.18 4.35 -0.66
C ASN A 85 20.43 5.27 -1.63
N GLU A 86 19.10 5.19 -1.66
CA GLU A 86 18.28 5.95 -2.61
C GLU A 86 17.95 7.36 -2.11
N GLY A 87 17.94 7.58 -0.81
CA GLY A 87 17.62 8.87 -0.19
C GLY A 87 16.14 9.26 -0.26
N HIS A 88 15.24 8.39 -0.75
CA HIS A 88 13.80 8.58 -0.81
C HIS A 88 13.04 7.32 -0.35
N ILE A 89 11.72 7.44 -0.17
CA ILE A 89 10.88 6.39 0.39
C ILE A 89 9.65 6.06 -0.48
N ASP A 90 9.66 6.45 -1.76
CA ASP A 90 8.53 6.24 -2.68
C ASP A 90 8.20 4.76 -2.94
N PHE A 91 9.20 3.88 -2.85
CA PHE A 91 9.06 2.44 -3.06
C PHE A 91 8.49 1.69 -1.86
N LEU A 92 8.35 2.36 -0.72
CA LEU A 92 7.86 1.72 0.51
C LEU A 92 6.35 1.61 0.52
N HIS A 93 5.87 0.58 1.22
CA HIS A 93 4.46 0.51 1.58
C HIS A 93 4.04 1.75 2.38
N GLU A 94 2.82 2.24 2.15
CA GLU A 94 2.31 3.49 2.73
C GLU A 94 2.55 3.61 4.24
N LYS A 95 2.26 2.55 5.02
CA LYS A 95 2.47 2.55 6.47
C LYS A 95 3.93 2.61 6.86
N THR A 96 4.80 1.90 6.15
CA THR A 96 6.25 1.94 6.39
C THR A 96 6.81 3.31 6.08
N ALA A 97 6.40 3.92 4.97
CA ALA A 97 6.76 5.29 4.61
C ALA A 97 6.29 6.29 5.67
N ALA A 98 5.02 6.21 6.08
CA ALA A 98 4.46 7.07 7.13
C ALA A 98 5.19 6.93 8.48
N ALA A 99 5.63 5.72 8.84
CA ALA A 99 6.41 5.49 10.06
C ALA A 99 7.79 6.16 9.98
N ILE A 100 8.49 6.09 8.84
CA ILE A 100 9.77 6.79 8.64
C ILE A 100 9.58 8.31 8.67
N GLU A 101 8.55 8.84 8.00
CA GLU A 101 8.20 10.27 8.04
C GLU A 101 7.90 10.74 9.47
N SER A 102 7.19 9.92 10.27
CA SER A 102 6.90 10.23 11.67
C SER A 102 8.17 10.27 12.52
N LEU A 103 9.05 9.27 12.40
CA LEU A 103 10.35 9.27 13.09
C LEU A 103 11.19 10.49 12.69
N GLN A 104 11.19 10.86 11.43
CA GLN A 104 11.90 12.05 10.94
C GLN A 104 11.29 13.35 11.48
N ARG A 105 9.96 13.44 11.58
CA ARG A 105 9.29 14.58 12.19
C ARG A 105 9.70 14.73 13.66
N VAL A 106 9.67 13.65 14.45
CA VAL A 106 10.10 13.65 15.86
C VAL A 106 11.58 14.03 15.98
N ALA A 107 12.45 13.49 15.13
CA ALA A 107 13.88 13.81 15.12
C ALA A 107 14.10 15.31 14.88
N ARG A 108 13.33 15.93 13.98
CA ARG A 108 13.42 17.36 13.66
C ARG A 108 12.85 18.25 14.77
N GLU A 109 11.68 17.91 15.31
CA GLU A 109 10.99 18.71 16.33
C GLU A 109 11.72 18.72 17.66
N LYS A 110 12.39 17.60 18.03
CA LYS A 110 13.04 17.42 19.32
C LYS A 110 14.55 17.48 19.26
N ASP A 111 15.12 17.72 18.08
CA ASP A 111 16.60 17.66 17.85
C ASP A 111 17.18 16.30 18.28
N TYR A 112 16.45 15.22 17.92
CA TYR A 112 16.90 13.86 18.19
C TYR A 112 17.62 13.27 16.98
N VAL A 113 18.46 12.28 17.27
CA VAL A 113 19.04 11.38 16.29
C VAL A 113 18.41 10.01 16.51
N VAL A 114 17.69 9.52 15.53
CA VAL A 114 17.09 8.18 15.53
C VAL A 114 17.92 7.29 14.63
N THR A 115 18.37 6.14 15.14
CA THR A 115 19.09 5.15 14.35
C THR A 115 18.28 3.85 14.35
N LEU A 116 17.87 3.41 13.16
CA LEU A 116 17.27 2.10 12.96
C LEU A 116 18.37 1.09 12.66
N LEU A 117 18.38 -0.04 13.36
CA LEU A 117 19.37 -1.10 13.15
C LEU A 117 18.66 -2.44 12.93
N ALA A 118 19.05 -3.17 11.90
CA ALA A 118 18.55 -4.51 11.59
C ALA A 118 19.56 -5.27 10.72
N ASN A 119 19.88 -6.50 11.10
CA ASN A 119 20.73 -7.40 10.32
C ASN A 119 22.00 -6.72 9.75
N GLN A 120 22.79 -6.05 10.60
CA GLN A 120 24.01 -5.31 10.24
C GLN A 120 23.81 -4.06 9.37
N GLN A 121 22.57 -3.73 9.03
CA GLN A 121 22.22 -2.50 8.33
C GLN A 121 21.79 -1.43 9.33
N SER A 122 22.07 -0.19 8.99
CA SER A 122 21.65 0.96 9.81
C SER A 122 21.13 2.09 8.95
N LEU A 123 20.11 2.77 9.45
CA LEU A 123 19.58 3.99 8.85
C LEU A 123 19.55 5.08 9.93
N ARG A 124 20.24 6.19 9.67
CA ARG A 124 20.24 7.36 10.53
C ARG A 124 19.20 8.36 10.06
N ILE A 125 18.40 8.85 11.01
CA ILE A 125 17.37 9.86 10.80
C ILE A 125 17.61 10.99 11.79
N ASP A 126 17.82 12.21 11.32
CA ASP A 126 18.04 13.39 12.15
C ASP A 126 17.37 14.64 11.55
N GLY A 127 17.59 15.81 12.16
CA GLY A 127 17.02 17.07 11.70
C GLY A 127 17.41 17.47 10.28
N THR A 128 18.46 16.87 9.70
CA THR A 128 18.97 17.18 8.35
C THR A 128 18.49 16.18 7.29
N THR A 129 18.07 14.99 7.68
CA THR A 129 17.58 13.97 6.73
C THR A 129 16.28 14.40 6.05
N ARG A 130 16.04 13.90 4.84
CA ARG A 130 14.88 14.24 3.99
C ARG A 130 14.37 12.98 3.30
N TYR A 131 13.94 12.01 4.10
CA TYR A 131 13.24 10.83 3.60
C TYR A 131 11.76 11.17 3.45
N GLU A 132 11.39 11.67 2.29
CA GLU A 132 10.04 12.14 2.00
C GLU A 132 9.52 11.37 0.79
N ARG A 133 8.22 11.11 0.80
CA ARG A 133 7.55 10.67 -0.42
C ARG A 133 7.52 11.87 -1.37
N GLN A 134 7.99 11.68 -2.59
CA GLN A 134 7.78 12.67 -3.62
C GLN A 134 6.27 12.87 -3.80
N GLU A 135 5.85 14.06 -4.16
CA GLU A 135 4.42 14.37 -4.34
C GLU A 135 3.74 13.27 -5.16
N GLN A 136 2.76 12.61 -4.53
CA GLN A 136 1.95 11.62 -5.21
C GLN A 136 1.05 12.36 -6.20
N VAL A 137 1.40 12.31 -7.47
CA VAL A 137 0.54 12.86 -8.50
C VAL A 137 -0.62 11.89 -8.71
N TRP A 138 -1.78 12.29 -8.20
CA TRP A 138 -3.03 11.57 -8.39
C TRP A 138 -3.75 12.11 -9.62
N VAL A 139 -4.10 11.23 -10.52
CA VAL A 139 -4.91 11.54 -11.71
C VAL A 139 -6.24 10.83 -11.64
N GLU A 140 -7.24 11.38 -12.29
CA GLU A 140 -8.51 10.69 -12.47
C GLU A 140 -8.34 9.58 -13.51
N ALA A 141 -8.75 8.36 -13.15
CA ALA A 141 -8.67 7.16 -14.00
C ALA A 141 -9.96 6.36 -13.91
N GLU A 142 -10.25 5.60 -14.96
CA GLU A 142 -11.36 4.66 -14.97
C GLU A 142 -10.89 3.27 -14.53
N PHE A 143 -11.74 2.60 -13.73
CA PHE A 143 -11.49 1.27 -13.20
C PHE A 143 -12.63 0.34 -13.59
N TYR A 144 -12.27 -0.88 -13.95
CA TYR A 144 -13.18 -1.98 -14.22
C TYR A 144 -13.04 -3.00 -13.10
N LEU A 145 -13.97 -2.99 -12.17
CA LEU A 145 -13.93 -3.75 -10.93
C LEU A 145 -14.94 -4.90 -10.99
N TYR A 146 -14.53 -6.11 -10.67
CA TYR A 146 -15.37 -7.29 -10.76
C TYR A 146 -15.57 -7.92 -9.39
N GLY A 147 -16.81 -8.14 -9.00
CA GLY A 147 -17.10 -8.67 -7.67
C GLY A 147 -18.57 -8.96 -7.43
N GLU A 148 -18.89 -9.30 -6.19
CA GLU A 148 -20.24 -9.49 -5.71
C GLU A 148 -20.75 -8.20 -5.03
N LEU A 149 -21.93 -7.76 -5.40
CA LEU A 149 -22.54 -6.57 -4.81
C LEU A 149 -23.22 -6.95 -3.49
N THR A 150 -22.59 -6.61 -2.37
CA THR A 150 -23.01 -7.05 -1.03
C THR A 150 -23.88 -6.04 -0.30
N ASN A 151 -23.85 -4.77 -0.70
CA ASN A 151 -24.64 -3.71 -0.08
C ASN A 151 -24.92 -2.60 -1.09
N ALA A 152 -26.09 -1.95 -0.97
CA ALA A 152 -26.44 -0.75 -1.73
C ALA A 152 -27.35 0.14 -0.89
N GLY A 153 -27.03 1.42 -0.74
CA GLY A 153 -27.84 2.37 0.02
C GLY A 153 -27.04 3.53 0.60
N GLY A 154 -27.61 4.16 1.60
CA GLY A 154 -27.04 5.31 2.32
C GLY A 154 -27.96 6.54 2.28
N LYS A 155 -28.28 7.10 3.44
CA LYS A 155 -29.19 8.24 3.56
C LYS A 155 -28.53 9.54 3.05
N SER A 156 -27.31 9.81 3.46
CA SER A 156 -26.58 11.05 3.15
C SER A 156 -25.53 10.86 2.07
N ASN A 157 -24.86 9.70 2.06
CA ASN A 157 -23.80 9.34 1.12
C ASN A 157 -24.14 7.98 0.47
N PRO A 158 -24.97 7.98 -0.59
CA PRO A 158 -25.36 6.75 -1.28
C PRO A 158 -24.13 6.05 -1.83
N ASN A 159 -24.06 4.75 -1.65
CA ASN A 159 -22.93 3.95 -2.08
C ASN A 159 -23.35 2.50 -2.33
N ILE A 160 -22.52 1.77 -3.05
CA ILE A 160 -22.56 0.33 -3.19
C ILE A 160 -21.30 -0.29 -2.59
N HIS A 161 -21.42 -1.51 -2.08
CA HIS A 161 -20.28 -2.30 -1.63
C HIS A 161 -20.07 -3.45 -2.61
N LEU A 162 -18.92 -3.47 -3.24
CA LEU A 162 -18.49 -4.51 -4.17
C LEU A 162 -17.38 -5.34 -3.49
N ASP A 163 -17.66 -6.61 -3.23
CA ASP A 163 -16.68 -7.53 -2.70
C ASP A 163 -15.86 -8.14 -3.83
N THR A 164 -14.60 -7.72 -3.95
CA THR A 164 -13.67 -8.11 -4.99
C THR A 164 -12.63 -9.09 -4.44
N LYS A 165 -12.08 -9.95 -5.31
CA LYS A 165 -11.00 -10.87 -4.91
C LYS A 165 -9.68 -10.15 -4.67
N GLU A 166 -9.43 -9.08 -5.40
CA GLU A 166 -8.15 -8.38 -5.45
C GLU A 166 -8.04 -7.31 -4.36
N TYR A 167 -9.10 -6.51 -4.19
CA TYR A 167 -9.10 -5.34 -3.31
C TYR A 167 -9.97 -5.52 -2.05
N GLY A 168 -10.58 -6.70 -1.85
CA GLY A 168 -11.57 -6.90 -0.81
C GLY A 168 -12.84 -6.08 -1.06
N THR A 169 -13.54 -5.68 0.00
CA THR A 169 -14.79 -4.94 -0.12
C THR A 169 -14.52 -3.45 -0.40
N LEU A 170 -14.85 -3.01 -1.60
CA LEU A 170 -14.75 -1.62 -2.04
C LEU A 170 -16.07 -0.90 -1.81
N ARG A 171 -15.99 0.32 -1.29
CA ARG A 171 -17.11 1.25 -1.17
C ARG A 171 -17.07 2.25 -2.32
N ILE A 172 -18.08 2.21 -3.20
CA ILE A 172 -18.16 3.04 -4.40
C ILE A 172 -19.32 4.01 -4.26
N ALA A 173 -19.04 5.32 -4.30
CA ALA A 173 -20.08 6.33 -4.25
C ALA A 173 -20.98 6.24 -5.50
N VAL A 174 -22.29 6.35 -5.32
CA VAL A 174 -23.28 6.21 -6.40
C VAL A 174 -24.32 7.31 -6.30
N ASP A 175 -24.91 7.70 -7.43
CA ASP A 175 -26.02 8.64 -7.42
C ASP A 175 -27.25 8.01 -6.77
N LYS A 176 -27.96 8.79 -5.94
CA LYS A 176 -29.19 8.35 -5.26
C LYS A 176 -30.29 7.98 -6.25
N ASP A 177 -30.37 8.70 -7.34
CA ASP A 177 -31.42 8.46 -8.35
C ASP A 177 -31.18 7.16 -9.11
N TYR A 178 -29.91 6.76 -9.30
CA TYR A 178 -29.58 5.45 -9.84
C TYR A 178 -30.11 4.31 -8.95
N LEU A 179 -29.94 4.42 -7.63
CA LEU A 179 -30.44 3.41 -6.69
C LEU A 179 -31.96 3.36 -6.58
N LYS A 180 -32.66 4.47 -6.84
CA LYS A 180 -34.12 4.53 -6.80
C LYS A 180 -34.81 3.89 -8.01
N HIS A 181 -34.20 4.02 -9.18
CA HIS A 181 -34.80 3.59 -10.43
C HIS A 181 -34.34 2.21 -10.89
N GLY A 182 -33.54 1.53 -10.09
CA GLY A 182 -33.09 0.16 -10.34
C GLY A 182 -34.22 -0.86 -10.14
N ASP A 183 -34.83 -1.33 -11.22
CA ASP A 183 -35.93 -2.29 -11.20
C ASP A 183 -35.53 -3.73 -10.79
N LYS A 184 -34.23 -4.02 -10.63
CA LYS A 184 -33.72 -5.37 -10.34
C LYS A 184 -33.04 -5.41 -8.97
N ASN A 185 -33.31 -6.45 -8.20
CA ASN A 185 -32.50 -6.75 -7.03
C ASN A 185 -31.09 -7.16 -7.48
N LEU A 186 -30.10 -6.31 -7.22
CA LEU A 186 -28.70 -6.49 -7.60
C LEU A 186 -27.86 -7.13 -6.50
N LEU A 187 -28.41 -7.23 -5.26
CA LEU A 187 -27.64 -7.76 -4.11
C LEU A 187 -27.33 -9.24 -4.29
N TYR A 188 -26.14 -9.62 -3.84
CA TYR A 188 -25.59 -10.98 -3.88
C TYR A 188 -25.44 -11.55 -5.29
N LYS A 189 -25.32 -10.67 -6.29
CA LYS A 189 -25.00 -11.05 -7.67
C LYS A 189 -23.65 -10.48 -8.07
N ARG A 190 -23.03 -11.14 -9.03
CA ARG A 190 -21.75 -10.71 -9.59
C ARG A 190 -21.96 -9.76 -10.74
N PHE A 191 -21.22 -8.67 -10.71
CA PHE A 191 -21.20 -7.64 -11.75
C PHE A 191 -19.77 -7.16 -12.01
N GLY A 192 -19.58 -6.62 -13.21
CA GLY A 192 -18.55 -5.64 -13.46
C GLY A 192 -19.08 -4.25 -13.07
N VAL A 193 -18.28 -3.46 -12.41
CA VAL A 193 -18.55 -2.07 -12.10
C VAL A 193 -17.51 -1.21 -12.79
N ARG A 194 -17.95 -0.33 -13.68
CA ARG A 194 -17.12 0.74 -14.19
C ARG A 194 -17.22 1.91 -13.24
N ALA A 195 -16.11 2.34 -12.71
CA ALA A 195 -16.00 3.43 -11.75
C ALA A 195 -14.88 4.37 -12.14
N VAL A 196 -15.00 5.63 -11.76
CA VAL A 196 -13.92 6.61 -11.85
C VAL A 196 -13.39 6.89 -10.45
N GLY A 197 -12.09 7.05 -10.34
CA GLY A 197 -11.42 7.34 -9.08
C GLY A 197 -10.03 7.89 -9.31
N ARG A 198 -9.26 8.08 -8.24
CA ARG A 198 -7.89 8.56 -8.33
C ARG A 198 -6.91 7.40 -8.42
N GLN A 199 -5.96 7.52 -9.31
CA GLN A 199 -4.83 6.62 -9.47
C GLN A 199 -3.52 7.37 -9.27
N ASN A 200 -2.63 6.77 -8.52
CA ASN A 200 -1.27 7.29 -8.38
C ASN A 200 -0.49 7.05 -9.69
N LEU A 201 0.05 8.10 -10.30
CA LEU A 201 0.77 7.97 -11.59
C LEU A 201 2.07 7.16 -11.51
N LYS A 202 2.67 7.03 -10.31
CA LYS A 202 3.93 6.30 -10.16
C LYS A 202 3.72 4.84 -9.78
N THR A 203 2.85 4.59 -8.78
CA THR A 203 2.61 3.24 -8.26
C THR A 203 1.47 2.54 -8.98
N PHE A 204 0.67 3.27 -9.77
CA PHE A 204 -0.57 2.82 -10.39
C PHE A 204 -1.62 2.32 -9.39
N GLU A 205 -1.41 2.58 -8.11
CA GLU A 205 -2.36 2.21 -7.06
C GLU A 205 -3.63 3.07 -7.15
N MET A 206 -4.75 2.42 -6.93
CA MET A 206 -6.07 3.05 -6.85
C MET A 206 -6.30 3.58 -5.43
N ASP A 207 -6.87 4.78 -5.30
CA ASP A 207 -7.42 5.27 -4.04
C ASP A 207 -8.85 4.73 -3.85
N PRO A 208 -9.05 3.73 -2.98
CA PRO A 208 -10.36 3.09 -2.80
C PRO A 208 -11.45 4.03 -2.29
N ASN A 209 -11.05 5.14 -1.65
CA ASN A 209 -11.98 6.12 -1.08
C ASN A 209 -12.46 7.16 -2.10
N SER A 210 -11.83 7.20 -3.28
CA SER A 210 -12.16 8.15 -4.34
C SER A 210 -13.16 7.62 -5.36
N LEU A 211 -13.54 6.34 -5.27
CA LEU A 211 -14.33 5.66 -6.27
C LEU A 211 -15.75 6.22 -6.40
N ARG A 212 -16.12 6.56 -7.63
CA ARG A 212 -17.46 7.01 -8.05
C ARG A 212 -17.96 6.09 -9.14
N PHE A 213 -19.17 5.61 -8.98
CA PHE A 213 -19.85 4.71 -9.91
C PHE A 213 -20.15 5.40 -11.23
N LEU A 214 -19.95 4.71 -12.33
CA LEU A 214 -20.38 5.12 -13.67
C LEU A 214 -21.51 4.21 -14.19
N GLU A 215 -21.25 2.91 -14.26
CA GLU A 215 -22.24 1.94 -14.76
C GLU A 215 -21.98 0.52 -14.24
N LEU A 216 -23.04 -0.31 -14.29
CA LEU A 216 -22.93 -1.75 -14.11
C LEU A 216 -22.70 -2.41 -15.47
N LEU A 217 -21.76 -3.34 -15.49
CA LEU A 217 -21.49 -4.21 -16.63
C LEU A 217 -22.01 -5.61 -16.30
N GLU A 218 -22.80 -6.20 -17.16
CA GLU A 218 -23.17 -7.60 -17.02
C GLU A 218 -21.89 -8.45 -17.12
N HIS A 219 -21.60 -9.19 -16.07
CA HIS A 219 -20.43 -10.04 -15.99
C HIS A 219 -20.88 -11.50 -15.95
N ASP A 220 -20.84 -12.15 -17.09
CA ASP A 220 -21.01 -13.59 -17.16
C ASP A 220 -19.65 -14.26 -16.97
N VAL A 221 -19.49 -14.94 -15.84
CA VAL A 221 -18.26 -15.66 -15.49
C VAL A 221 -18.12 -16.96 -16.30
N ALA A 222 -19.18 -17.38 -16.98
CA ALA A 222 -19.17 -18.60 -17.77
C ALA A 222 -18.42 -18.36 -19.09
N TYR A 223 -17.39 -19.17 -19.32
CA TYR A 223 -16.78 -19.28 -20.62
C TYR A 223 -17.85 -19.64 -21.66
N SER A 224 -18.08 -18.77 -22.60
CA SER A 224 -19.04 -18.99 -23.69
C SER A 224 -18.29 -19.06 -25.00
N GLN A 225 -18.25 -20.26 -25.60
CA GLN A 225 -17.63 -20.46 -26.92
C GLN A 225 -18.27 -19.52 -27.99
N PRO A 226 -19.61 -19.35 -28.03
CA PRO A 226 -20.24 -18.39 -28.97
C PRO A 226 -19.77 -16.93 -28.77
N TYR A 227 -19.51 -16.52 -27.54
CA TYR A 227 -18.99 -15.18 -27.27
C TYR A 227 -17.56 -15.01 -27.77
N LEU A 228 -16.68 -16.02 -27.53
CA LEU A 228 -15.32 -16.02 -28.06
C LEU A 228 -15.32 -15.99 -29.60
N ASP A 229 -16.14 -16.81 -30.22
CA ASP A 229 -16.24 -16.85 -31.68
C ASP A 229 -16.69 -15.50 -32.25
N ALA A 230 -17.64 -14.82 -31.58
CA ALA A 230 -18.09 -13.48 -31.97
C ALA A 230 -16.97 -12.42 -31.79
N LEU A 231 -16.16 -12.53 -30.76
CA LEU A 231 -14.97 -11.67 -30.56
C LEU A 231 -13.93 -11.89 -31.65
N LEU A 232 -13.63 -13.17 -31.97
CA LEU A 232 -12.69 -13.52 -33.02
C LEU A 232 -13.16 -13.02 -34.40
N GLN A 233 -14.44 -13.18 -34.74
CA GLN A 233 -15.01 -12.64 -35.97
C GLN A 233 -14.90 -11.12 -36.04
N ARG A 234 -15.09 -10.43 -34.91
CA ARG A 234 -15.02 -8.96 -34.86
C ARG A 234 -13.57 -8.48 -34.98
N ALA A 235 -12.60 -9.22 -34.40
CA ALA A 235 -11.18 -8.92 -34.44
C ALA A 235 -10.55 -9.29 -35.81
N ALA A 236 -11.01 -10.34 -36.47
CA ALA A 236 -10.43 -10.88 -37.71
C ALA A 236 -10.14 -9.83 -38.81
N PRO A 237 -11.02 -8.86 -39.09
CA PRO A 237 -10.72 -7.83 -40.09
C PRO A 237 -9.54 -6.94 -39.72
N ALA A 238 -9.39 -6.62 -38.42
CA ALA A 238 -8.28 -5.79 -37.93
C ALA A 238 -6.92 -6.51 -38.02
N TRP A 239 -6.95 -7.85 -37.95
CA TRP A 239 -5.74 -8.70 -38.01
C TRP A 239 -5.46 -9.23 -39.40
N ALA A 240 -6.34 -9.04 -40.38
CA ALA A 240 -6.21 -9.58 -41.72
C ALA A 240 -4.94 -9.09 -42.47
N GLY A 241 -4.39 -7.94 -42.09
CA GLY A 241 -3.15 -7.39 -42.64
C GLY A 241 -1.86 -7.85 -41.92
N VAL A 242 -1.97 -8.58 -40.81
CA VAL A 242 -0.83 -9.03 -40.01
C VAL A 242 -0.48 -10.45 -40.48
N THR A 243 0.50 -10.57 -41.38
CA THR A 243 0.93 -11.85 -41.94
C THR A 243 1.78 -12.66 -40.98
N ASP A 244 2.51 -11.99 -40.11
CA ASP A 244 3.35 -12.61 -39.05
C ASP A 244 3.09 -11.87 -37.73
N PRO A 245 2.26 -12.45 -36.82
CA PRO A 245 1.95 -11.82 -35.53
C PRO A 245 3.16 -11.68 -34.61
N ASP A 246 4.11 -12.59 -34.68
CA ASP A 246 5.29 -12.57 -33.81
C ASP A 246 6.26 -11.44 -34.22
N ALA A 247 6.52 -11.33 -35.54
CA ALA A 247 7.31 -10.23 -36.09
C ALA A 247 6.67 -8.87 -35.80
N TRP A 248 5.33 -8.77 -35.93
CA TRP A 248 4.59 -7.52 -35.60
C TRP A 248 4.68 -7.17 -34.10
N LEU A 249 4.63 -8.15 -33.22
CA LEU A 249 4.81 -7.93 -31.77
C LEU A 249 6.24 -7.52 -31.42
N GLU A 250 7.25 -8.08 -32.09
CA GLU A 250 8.65 -7.66 -31.90
C GLU A 250 8.88 -6.23 -32.37
N GLU A 251 8.29 -5.84 -33.50
CA GLU A 251 8.35 -4.46 -34.00
C GLU A 251 7.71 -3.47 -33.01
N LEU A 252 6.52 -3.80 -32.44
CA LEU A 252 5.85 -2.97 -31.43
C LEU A 252 6.63 -2.85 -30.11
N ARG A 253 7.38 -3.87 -29.75
CA ARG A 253 8.21 -3.89 -28.55
C ARG A 253 9.55 -3.13 -28.73
N GLY A 254 9.75 -2.50 -29.87
CA GLY A 254 10.96 -1.78 -30.18
C GLY A 254 12.12 -2.75 -30.43
N GLY A 255 11.91 -3.75 -31.27
CA GLY A 255 12.95 -4.68 -31.67
C GLY A 255 14.20 -3.94 -32.11
N ASP A 256 15.28 -4.07 -31.34
CA ASP A 256 16.59 -3.57 -31.65
C ASP A 256 17.07 -4.21 -32.96
N HIS A 257 17.03 -3.44 -34.01
CA HIS A 257 17.84 -3.76 -35.18
C HIS A 257 19.30 -3.34 -34.87
N ALA A 258 20.08 -4.29 -34.36
CA ALA A 258 21.52 -4.21 -34.37
C ALA A 258 22.05 -4.44 -35.79
#